data_80cba16cc8764cb0fb0eb523c1dfc97b
#
_entry.id   80cba16cc8764cb0fb0eb523c1dfc97b
#
_cell.length_a   1.000
_cell.length_b   1.000
_cell.length_c   1.000
_cell.angle_alpha   90.00
_cell.angle_beta   90.00
_cell.angle_gamma   90.00
#
_symmetry.space_group_name_H-M   'P 1'
#
loop_
_entity.id
_entity.type
_entity.pdbx_description
1 polymer ?
#
loop_
_entity_poly.entity_id
_entity_poly.type
_entity_poly.pdbx_seq_one_letter_code
_entity_poly.pdbx_strand_id
1 'polypeptide(L)'
;VLIDPPDEARVMQEEIFGPLLPVKGYRTHDEAIAYILGRERPLAFYPFDRDRERLERTLDSVVAGSVCVNDTLIQFGQHELPIGGVGASGMGHYHGHAGFLTFSKAMPVMRQARLNGMGLFDPPYSKLIQRLLDFLTR
;
A
#
# COMPACT_ATOMS: atom_id res chain seq x y z
N VAL A 1 -30.41 7.33 3.65
CA VAL A 1 -29.45 8.18 2.91
C VAL A 1 -29.35 9.52 3.62
N LEU A 2 -28.14 10.02 3.83
CA LEU A 2 -27.82 11.34 4.39
C LEU A 2 -27.17 12.17 3.28
N ILE A 3 -27.77 13.29 2.93
CA ILE A 3 -27.29 14.16 1.86
C ILE A 3 -26.45 15.29 2.47
N ASP A 4 -25.22 15.44 1.97
CA ASP A 4 -24.24 16.45 2.35
C ASP A 4 -24.08 16.63 3.88
N PRO A 5 -23.91 15.53 4.65
CA PRO A 5 -23.66 15.67 6.08
C PRO A 5 -22.36 16.46 6.32
N PRO A 6 -22.28 17.25 7.42
CA PRO A 6 -21.08 17.97 7.74
C PRO A 6 -19.92 17.00 8.01
N ASP A 7 -18.70 17.38 7.64
CA ASP A 7 -17.53 16.50 7.73
C ASP A 7 -17.16 16.13 9.18
N GLU A 8 -17.58 16.94 10.16
CA GLU A 8 -17.39 16.70 11.59
C GLU A 8 -18.40 15.69 12.16
N ALA A 9 -19.45 15.33 11.41
CA ALA A 9 -20.41 14.34 11.87
C ALA A 9 -19.73 12.97 12.02
N ARG A 10 -20.05 12.24 13.08
CA ARG A 10 -19.49 10.90 13.36
C ARG A 10 -19.64 9.94 12.17
N VAL A 11 -20.73 10.02 11.44
CA VAL A 11 -20.99 9.23 10.22
C VAL A 11 -19.96 9.48 9.11
N MET A 12 -19.24 10.61 9.16
CA MET A 12 -18.17 10.95 8.21
C MET A 12 -16.77 10.67 8.75
N GLN A 13 -16.66 10.30 10.03
CA GLN A 13 -15.39 10.09 10.72
C GLN A 13 -15.17 8.62 11.13
N GLU A 14 -16.24 7.88 11.35
CA GLU A 14 -16.19 6.51 11.84
C GLU A 14 -16.77 5.53 10.81
N GLU A 15 -16.32 4.29 10.84
CA GLU A 15 -16.86 3.23 9.99
C GLU A 15 -18.33 2.95 10.32
N ILE A 16 -19.16 2.87 9.30
CA ILE A 16 -20.59 2.63 9.44
C ILE A 16 -20.89 1.15 9.27
N PHE A 17 -21.10 0.44 10.38
CA PHE A 17 -21.63 -0.93 10.36
C PHE A 17 -23.17 -0.93 10.42
N GLY A 18 -23.84 -0.41 9.38
CA GLY A 18 -25.29 -0.28 9.41
C GLY A 18 -25.87 0.33 8.12
N PRO A 19 -27.20 0.51 8.06
CA PRO A 19 -27.89 0.91 6.84
C PRO A 19 -27.87 2.43 6.58
N LEU A 20 -26.82 3.12 6.98
CA LEU A 20 -26.62 4.55 6.71
C LEU A 20 -25.70 4.73 5.51
N LEU A 21 -26.08 5.60 4.59
CA LEU A 21 -25.30 5.98 3.41
C LEU A 21 -25.15 7.50 3.36
N PRO A 22 -24.00 8.05 3.73
CA PRO A 22 -23.69 9.46 3.48
C PRO A 22 -23.37 9.66 1.99
N VAL A 23 -23.91 10.73 1.42
CA VAL A 23 -23.69 11.13 0.03
C VAL A 23 -23.24 12.57 0.03
N LYS A 24 -22.09 12.86 -0.62
CA LYS A 24 -21.60 14.23 -0.84
C LYS A 24 -21.65 14.57 -2.32
N GLY A 25 -22.26 15.72 -2.62
CA GLY A 25 -22.20 16.30 -3.95
C GLY A 25 -20.86 16.98 -4.22
N TYR A 26 -20.42 16.97 -5.47
CA TYR A 26 -19.27 17.72 -5.93
C TYR A 26 -19.58 18.43 -7.27
N ARG A 27 -18.89 19.49 -7.57
CA ARG A 27 -19.10 20.29 -8.81
C ARG A 27 -18.13 19.90 -9.90
N THR A 28 -16.90 19.57 -9.53
CA THR A 28 -15.85 19.18 -10.46
C THR A 28 -15.22 17.88 -10.01
N HIS A 29 -14.69 17.10 -10.96
CA HIS A 29 -14.00 15.87 -10.67
C HIS A 29 -12.78 16.08 -9.75
N ASP A 30 -12.03 17.17 -9.98
CA ASP A 30 -10.85 17.51 -9.18
C ASP A 30 -11.23 17.82 -7.72
N GLU A 31 -12.40 18.42 -7.48
CA GLU A 31 -12.95 18.62 -6.13
C GLU A 31 -13.19 17.26 -5.42
N ALA A 32 -13.75 16.28 -6.13
CA ALA A 32 -13.97 14.95 -5.58
C ALA A 32 -12.62 14.24 -5.25
N ILE A 33 -11.64 14.32 -6.16
CA ILE A 33 -10.31 13.77 -5.93
C ILE A 33 -9.64 14.45 -4.73
N ALA A 34 -9.65 15.76 -4.66
CA ALA A 34 -9.07 16.51 -3.53
C ALA A 34 -9.73 16.14 -2.20
N TYR A 35 -11.03 15.95 -2.19
CA TYR A 35 -11.78 15.50 -1.00
C TYR A 35 -11.33 14.11 -0.53
N ILE A 36 -11.16 13.17 -1.46
CA ILE A 36 -10.68 11.80 -1.15
C ILE A 36 -9.25 11.85 -0.62
N LEU A 37 -8.36 12.61 -1.27
CA LEU A 37 -6.95 12.72 -0.89
C LEU A 37 -6.74 13.43 0.47
N GLY A 38 -7.67 14.26 0.89
CA GLY A 38 -7.68 14.89 2.22
C GLY A 38 -8.06 13.96 3.38
N ARG A 39 -8.38 12.68 3.09
CA ARG A 39 -8.81 11.68 4.06
C ARG A 39 -7.85 10.51 4.15
N GLU A 40 -8.06 9.67 5.15
CA GLU A 40 -7.32 8.41 5.27
C GLU A 40 -7.57 7.49 4.07
N ARG A 41 -6.55 6.74 3.68
CA ARG A 41 -6.61 5.84 2.53
C ARG A 41 -7.59 4.70 2.78
N PRO A 42 -8.59 4.51 1.89
CA PRO A 42 -9.62 3.50 2.09
C PRO A 42 -9.09 2.08 1.81
N LEU A 43 -9.75 1.09 2.41
CA LEU A 43 -9.53 -0.32 2.05
C LEU A 43 -9.98 -0.63 0.63
N ALA A 44 -11.12 -0.06 0.21
CA ALA A 44 -11.68 -0.27 -1.11
C ALA A 44 -12.14 1.05 -1.75
N PHE A 45 -11.92 1.17 -3.04
CA PHE A 45 -12.33 2.32 -3.85
C PHE A 45 -13.08 1.85 -5.10
N TYR A 46 -14.23 2.46 -5.37
CA TYR A 46 -15.13 2.06 -6.45
C TYR A 46 -15.44 3.23 -7.38
N PRO A 47 -14.55 3.58 -8.32
CA PRO A 47 -14.82 4.64 -9.29
C PRO A 47 -15.78 4.14 -10.38
N PHE A 48 -16.84 4.94 -10.62
CA PHE A 48 -17.80 4.72 -11.70
C PHE A 48 -17.66 5.82 -12.72
N ASP A 49 -17.12 5.51 -13.89
CA ASP A 49 -16.96 6.46 -14.97
C ASP A 49 -16.98 5.77 -16.34
N ARG A 50 -17.50 6.47 -17.37
CA ARG A 50 -17.44 6.05 -18.77
C ARG A 50 -16.35 6.75 -19.56
N ASP A 51 -15.82 7.85 -19.02
CA ASP A 51 -14.69 8.58 -19.59
C ASP A 51 -13.39 7.92 -19.13
N ARG A 52 -12.72 7.26 -20.08
CA ARG A 52 -11.49 6.51 -19.82
C ARG A 52 -10.34 7.39 -19.32
N GLU A 53 -10.16 8.57 -19.91
CA GLU A 53 -9.07 9.47 -19.53
C GLU A 53 -9.25 9.97 -18.09
N ARG A 54 -10.48 10.34 -17.74
CA ARG A 54 -10.82 10.78 -16.38
C ARG A 54 -10.67 9.63 -15.38
N LEU A 55 -11.04 8.41 -15.76
CA LEU A 55 -10.86 7.22 -14.94
C LEU A 55 -9.39 6.94 -14.67
N GLU A 56 -8.52 6.94 -15.70
CA GLU A 56 -7.07 6.71 -15.52
C GLU A 56 -6.46 7.79 -14.60
N ARG A 57 -6.80 9.06 -14.79
CA ARG A 57 -6.38 10.14 -13.88
C ARG A 57 -6.81 9.90 -12.42
N THR A 58 -8.01 9.35 -12.23
CA THR A 58 -8.50 8.98 -10.90
C THR A 58 -7.67 7.88 -10.29
N LEU A 59 -7.39 6.81 -11.05
CA LEU A 59 -6.59 5.67 -10.61
C LEU A 59 -5.14 6.07 -10.29
N ASP A 60 -4.56 6.96 -11.06
CA ASP A 60 -3.22 7.49 -10.82
C ASP A 60 -3.14 8.39 -9.58
N SER A 61 -4.26 9.01 -9.21
CA SER A 61 -4.31 9.98 -8.10
C SER A 61 -4.65 9.33 -6.76
N VAL A 62 -5.54 8.34 -6.73
CA VAL A 62 -6.10 7.78 -5.49
C VAL A 62 -5.44 6.45 -5.15
N VAL A 63 -4.82 6.39 -3.97
CA VAL A 63 -4.28 5.14 -3.41
C VAL A 63 -5.28 4.53 -2.45
N ALA A 64 -5.66 3.29 -2.72
CA ALA A 64 -6.54 2.48 -1.89
C ALA A 64 -5.98 1.06 -1.71
N GLY A 65 -6.49 0.30 -0.76
CA GLY A 65 -6.12 -1.09 -0.57
C GLY A 65 -6.50 -1.99 -1.76
N SER A 66 -7.65 -1.71 -2.37
CA SER A 66 -8.10 -2.35 -3.62
C SER A 66 -9.02 -1.41 -4.40
N VAL A 67 -9.10 -1.62 -5.70
CA VAL A 67 -9.97 -0.84 -6.60
C VAL A 67 -10.82 -1.79 -7.45
N CYS A 68 -12.10 -1.45 -7.61
CA CYS A 68 -12.96 -2.10 -8.58
C CYS A 68 -13.66 -1.03 -9.43
N VAL A 69 -13.37 -1.02 -10.73
CA VAL A 69 -13.85 -0.01 -11.67
C VAL A 69 -15.22 -0.42 -12.20
N ASN A 70 -16.18 0.50 -12.14
CA ASN A 70 -17.56 0.35 -12.65
C ASN A 70 -18.31 -0.86 -12.05
N ASP A 71 -17.87 -1.35 -10.89
CA ASP A 71 -18.50 -2.41 -10.12
C ASP A 71 -18.11 -2.28 -8.64
N THR A 72 -18.62 -3.14 -7.78
CA THR A 72 -18.33 -3.18 -6.35
C THR A 72 -18.08 -4.61 -5.90
N LEU A 73 -17.22 -4.78 -4.89
CA LEU A 73 -17.01 -6.03 -4.14
C LEU A 73 -16.43 -7.22 -4.90
N ILE A 74 -16.57 -7.31 -6.23
CA ILE A 74 -16.14 -8.49 -7.01
C ILE A 74 -14.63 -8.75 -6.95
N GLN A 75 -13.81 -7.71 -6.70
CA GLN A 75 -12.36 -7.87 -6.55
C GLN A 75 -12.00 -8.76 -5.36
N PHE A 76 -12.81 -8.79 -4.29
CA PHE A 76 -12.56 -9.64 -3.12
C PHE A 76 -12.74 -11.14 -3.41
N GLY A 77 -13.51 -11.48 -4.45
CA GLY A 77 -13.67 -12.86 -4.92
C GLY A 77 -12.57 -13.32 -5.88
N GLN A 78 -11.65 -12.45 -6.29
CA GLN A 78 -10.57 -12.77 -7.23
C GLN A 78 -9.33 -13.25 -6.47
N HIS A 79 -9.15 -14.56 -6.38
CA HIS A 79 -8.08 -15.18 -5.59
C HIS A 79 -6.65 -14.84 -6.03
N GLU A 80 -6.47 -14.38 -7.28
CA GLU A 80 -5.16 -13.95 -7.80
C GLU A 80 -4.84 -12.48 -7.50
N LEU A 81 -5.84 -11.68 -7.10
CA LEU A 81 -5.60 -10.28 -6.75
C LEU A 81 -5.15 -10.18 -5.29
N PRO A 82 -4.05 -9.48 -5.01
CA PRO A 82 -3.62 -9.20 -3.64
C PRO A 82 -4.60 -8.23 -2.99
N ILE A 83 -5.25 -8.66 -1.92
CA ILE A 83 -6.17 -7.84 -1.15
C ILE A 83 -5.53 -7.47 0.18
N GLY A 84 -5.56 -6.18 0.52
CA GLY A 84 -5.04 -5.67 1.78
C GLY A 84 -5.21 -4.17 1.86
N GLY A 85 -5.20 -3.62 3.06
CA GLY A 85 -5.28 -2.18 3.29
C GLY A 85 -3.97 -1.45 3.06
N VAL A 86 -4.01 -0.13 3.11
CA VAL A 86 -2.86 0.77 3.01
C VAL A 86 -2.98 1.90 4.01
N GLY A 87 -1.94 2.16 4.79
CA GLY A 87 -1.97 3.17 5.86
C GLY A 87 -2.97 2.80 6.95
N ALA A 88 -3.93 3.67 7.24
CA ALA A 88 -4.94 3.45 8.28
C ALA A 88 -5.87 2.27 7.99
N SER A 89 -6.09 1.91 6.71
CA SER A 89 -6.94 0.78 6.34
C SER A 89 -6.25 -0.59 6.47
N GLY A 90 -4.95 -0.66 6.77
CA GLY A 90 -4.23 -1.90 7.01
C GLY A 90 -2.83 -1.94 6.43
N MET A 91 -2.19 -3.13 6.54
CA MET A 91 -0.89 -3.43 5.93
C MET A 91 -0.83 -4.88 5.47
N GLY A 92 0.04 -5.15 4.50
CA GLY A 92 0.20 -6.49 3.93
C GLY A 92 -0.93 -6.86 2.97
N HIS A 93 -0.83 -8.07 2.44
CA HIS A 93 -1.78 -8.59 1.46
C HIS A 93 -2.06 -10.05 1.74
N TYR A 94 -3.25 -10.51 1.37
CA TYR A 94 -3.58 -11.91 1.32
C TYR A 94 -4.12 -12.26 -0.09
N HIS A 95 -4.42 -13.49 -0.35
CA HIS A 95 -4.69 -14.11 -1.64
C HIS A 95 -3.43 -14.37 -2.49
N GLY A 96 -3.50 -15.45 -3.24
CA GLY A 96 -2.52 -15.87 -4.24
C GLY A 96 -1.08 -15.87 -3.74
N HIS A 97 -0.17 -15.54 -4.64
CA HIS A 97 1.25 -15.48 -4.35
C HIS A 97 1.63 -14.40 -3.32
N ALA A 98 0.93 -13.26 -3.32
CA ALA A 98 1.17 -12.18 -2.37
C ALA A 98 0.87 -12.63 -0.93
N GLY A 99 -0.23 -13.36 -0.72
CA GLY A 99 -0.56 -13.96 0.57
C GLY A 99 0.48 -14.98 1.03
N PHE A 100 0.94 -15.85 0.13
CA PHE A 100 2.02 -16.78 0.43
C PHE A 100 3.28 -16.05 0.91
N LEU A 101 3.71 -14.99 0.20
CA LEU A 101 4.88 -14.19 0.58
C LEU A 101 4.69 -13.49 1.93
N THR A 102 3.50 -12.97 2.20
CA THR A 102 3.19 -12.28 3.47
C THR A 102 3.38 -13.19 4.68
N PHE A 103 3.02 -14.48 4.57
CA PHE A 103 3.17 -15.48 5.63
C PHE A 103 4.46 -16.30 5.53
N SER A 104 5.36 -15.94 4.62
CA SER A 104 6.62 -16.65 4.39
C SER A 104 7.81 -15.82 4.86
N LYS A 105 8.85 -16.51 5.33
CA LYS A 105 10.14 -15.89 5.65
C LYS A 105 11.10 -16.09 4.49
N ALA A 106 11.48 -15.01 3.83
CA ALA A 106 12.63 -15.03 2.93
C ALA A 106 13.92 -15.16 3.77
N MET A 107 14.51 -16.34 3.77
CA MET A 107 15.75 -16.62 4.49
C MET A 107 16.95 -16.43 3.54
N PRO A 108 17.78 -15.40 3.73
CA PRO A 108 19.00 -15.26 2.95
C PRO A 108 19.99 -16.36 3.35
N VAL A 109 20.59 -17.02 2.37
CA VAL A 109 21.63 -18.04 2.59
C VAL A 109 22.86 -17.63 1.81
N MET A 110 23.94 -17.31 2.53
CA MET A 110 25.25 -17.04 1.95
C MET A 110 26.14 -18.27 2.14
N ARG A 111 26.67 -18.79 1.05
CA ARG A 111 27.65 -19.87 1.09
C ARG A 111 29.02 -19.29 0.74
N GLN A 112 29.97 -19.36 1.69
CA GLN A 112 31.31 -18.91 1.47
C GLN A 112 32.03 -19.83 0.47
N ALA A 113 32.74 -19.23 -0.48
CA ALA A 113 33.60 -19.99 -1.40
C ALA A 113 34.75 -20.64 -0.64
N ARG A 114 35.25 -21.81 -1.13
CA ARG A 114 36.39 -22.50 -0.54
C ARG A 114 37.67 -21.64 -0.58
N LEU A 115 37.87 -20.90 -1.68
CA LEU A 115 38.92 -19.90 -1.81
C LEU A 115 38.29 -18.53 -1.59
N ASN A 116 38.61 -17.90 -0.48
CA ASN A 116 38.10 -16.59 -0.11
C ASN A 116 39.20 -15.80 0.61
N GLY A 117 39.05 -14.49 0.61
CA GLY A 117 39.98 -13.58 1.27
C GLY A 117 39.64 -13.25 2.72
N MET A 118 38.65 -13.94 3.33
CA MET A 118 38.16 -13.56 4.67
C MET A 118 39.24 -13.69 5.76
N GLY A 119 40.20 -14.62 5.64
CA GLY A 119 41.30 -14.72 6.57
C GLY A 119 42.18 -13.46 6.65
N LEU A 120 42.12 -12.57 5.66
CA LEU A 120 42.78 -11.26 5.76
C LEU A 120 42.14 -10.33 6.79
N PHE A 121 40.88 -10.59 7.14
CA PHE A 121 40.09 -9.83 8.12
C PHE A 121 40.14 -10.45 9.53
N ASP A 122 40.90 -11.54 9.73
CA ASP A 122 41.05 -12.12 11.05
C ASP A 122 42.12 -11.33 11.86
N PRO A 123 41.96 -11.17 13.17
CA PRO A 123 42.96 -10.56 14.05
C PRO A 123 44.25 -11.41 14.12
N PRO A 124 45.44 -10.77 14.26
CA PRO A 124 45.68 -9.34 14.35
C PRO A 124 45.62 -8.64 13.00
N TYR A 125 44.87 -7.53 12.92
CA TYR A 125 44.66 -6.81 11.66
C TYR A 125 45.99 -6.20 11.15
N SER A 126 46.23 -6.41 9.87
CA SER A 126 47.34 -5.73 9.19
C SER A 126 47.04 -4.22 9.04
N LYS A 127 48.08 -3.41 8.93
CA LYS A 127 47.92 -1.95 8.70
C LYS A 127 47.11 -1.61 7.46
N LEU A 128 47.16 -2.49 6.44
CA LEU A 128 46.37 -2.33 5.23
C LEU A 128 44.88 -2.51 5.52
N ILE A 129 44.52 -3.57 6.25
CA ILE A 129 43.13 -3.87 6.62
C ILE A 129 42.56 -2.80 7.56
N GLN A 130 43.36 -2.32 8.52
CA GLN A 130 42.96 -1.21 9.38
C GLN A 130 42.59 0.04 8.56
N ARG A 131 43.42 0.44 7.59
CA ARG A 131 43.10 1.57 6.71
C ARG A 131 41.86 1.35 5.87
N LEU A 132 41.62 0.13 5.39
CA LEU A 132 40.43 -0.22 4.63
C LEU A 132 39.18 -0.15 5.51
N LEU A 133 39.21 -0.67 6.71
CA LEU A 133 38.13 -0.60 7.68
C LEU A 133 37.82 0.85 8.06
N ASP A 134 38.83 1.67 8.33
CA ASP A 134 38.70 3.10 8.63
C ASP A 134 38.06 3.87 7.48
N PHE A 135 38.30 3.45 6.24
CA PHE A 135 37.67 4.04 5.07
C PHE A 135 36.19 3.64 4.91
N LEU A 136 35.85 2.37 5.18
CA LEU A 136 34.49 1.84 5.04
C LEU A 136 33.54 2.26 6.16
N THR A 137 34.08 2.69 7.31
CA THR A 137 33.30 3.09 8.49
C THR A 137 33.14 4.61 8.63
N ARG A 138 33.66 5.39 7.69
CA ARG A 138 33.44 6.85 7.58
C ARG A 138 32.20 7.16 6.76
#